data_f5634e76b4bfff771d4de23ca8bbe977
#
_entry.id   f5634e76b4bfff771d4de23ca8bbe977
#
_cell.length_a   1.000
_cell.length_b   1.000
_cell.length_c   1.000
_cell.angle_alpha   90.00
_cell.angle_beta   90.00
_cell.angle_gamma   90.00
#
_symmetry.space_group_name_H-M   'P 1'
#
loop_
_entity.id
_entity.type
_entity.pdbx_description
1 polymer ?
#
loop_
_entity_poly.entity_id
_entity_poly.type
_entity_poly.pdbx_seq_one_letter_code
_entity_poly.pdbx_strand_id
1 'polypeptide(L)'
;HPILFSGLKKITGKNYVERAVIKAIKNDIAIYSVHTALDNHQNGVNKIFCDALSLRNTKVLIPKQNFIHKLVTYTKPENVNQLKQALFEAGAGTIGNYDNCSFISSGIGSFKGNENSNPVIGEKNILQKEAEIKIEVTFEKHHQNKILNALFTNHLYEEVAYEIYKTENAHQNIGLGMIGELETPMKPKAFLQFVKDKMECGGIRHSQFLNTEIKKVAVLGGSGSFAIKNAISAGADAFLTADLKYHQFYEAENKLLLADIGHFESERYTKNY
;
A
#
# COMPACT_ATOMS: atom_id res chain seq x y z
N HIS A 1 2.81 -17.90 1.43
CA HIS A 1 3.11 -17.76 2.86
C HIS A 1 4.57 -18.14 3.13
N PRO A 2 5.34 -17.39 3.93
CA PRO A 2 6.76 -17.69 4.15
C PRO A 2 6.94 -19.01 4.92
N ILE A 3 7.85 -19.86 4.45
CA ILE A 3 8.23 -21.10 5.17
C ILE A 3 8.89 -20.76 6.53
N LEU A 4 9.63 -19.65 6.58
CA LEU A 4 10.23 -19.09 7.80
C LEU A 4 9.39 -17.93 8.32
N PHE A 5 8.24 -18.22 8.92
CA PHE A 5 7.38 -17.19 9.53
C PHE A 5 8.01 -16.58 10.80
N SER A 6 8.69 -17.38 11.58
CA SER A 6 9.53 -16.94 12.70
C SER A 6 10.95 -17.42 12.52
N GLY A 7 11.93 -16.64 13.02
CA GLY A 7 13.35 -16.97 12.89
C GLY A 7 13.70 -18.33 13.51
N LEU A 8 14.54 -19.12 12.83
CA LEU A 8 15.06 -20.36 13.35
C LEU A 8 16.31 -20.09 14.23
N LYS A 9 16.28 -20.57 15.48
CA LYS A 9 17.47 -20.54 16.37
C LYS A 9 18.44 -21.69 16.10
N LYS A 10 18.00 -22.76 15.45
CA LYS A 10 18.76 -23.96 15.10
C LYS A 10 18.12 -24.66 13.91
N ILE A 11 18.90 -25.44 13.16
CA ILE A 11 18.45 -26.24 12.02
C ILE A 11 18.90 -27.69 12.28
N THR A 12 17.99 -28.50 12.78
CA THR A 12 18.25 -29.90 13.20
C THR A 12 17.53 -30.93 12.34
N GLY A 13 16.56 -30.50 11.51
CA GLY A 13 15.73 -31.37 10.71
C GLY A 13 14.56 -32.02 11.47
N LYS A 14 14.31 -31.64 12.74
CA LYS A 14 13.29 -32.28 13.57
C LYS A 14 11.85 -31.95 13.13
N ASN A 15 11.61 -30.78 12.55
CA ASN A 15 10.28 -30.38 12.06
C ASN A 15 10.29 -30.15 10.54
N TYR A 16 9.09 -29.94 9.97
CA TYR A 16 8.94 -29.81 8.52
C TYR A 16 9.62 -28.54 7.96
N VAL A 17 9.64 -27.43 8.72
CA VAL A 17 10.29 -26.19 8.31
C VAL A 17 11.80 -26.38 8.20
N GLU A 18 12.44 -26.94 9.25
CA GLU A 18 13.85 -27.24 9.24
C GLU A 18 14.24 -28.21 8.10
N ARG A 19 13.44 -29.26 7.86
CA ARG A 19 13.66 -30.21 6.75
C ARG A 19 13.55 -29.52 5.39
N ALA A 20 12.56 -28.63 5.19
CA ALA A 20 12.40 -27.87 3.95
C ALA A 20 13.61 -26.95 3.72
N VAL A 21 14.06 -26.22 4.74
CA VAL A 21 15.24 -25.34 4.67
C VAL A 21 16.51 -26.14 4.37
N ILE A 22 16.76 -27.27 5.06
CA ILE A 22 17.91 -28.13 4.78
C ILE A 22 17.88 -28.63 3.33
N LYS A 23 16.70 -29.04 2.84
CA LYS A 23 16.55 -29.53 1.47
C LYS A 23 16.80 -28.43 0.45
N ALA A 24 16.30 -27.21 0.70
CA ALA A 24 16.55 -26.04 -0.15
C ALA A 24 18.05 -25.71 -0.23
N ILE A 25 18.74 -25.63 0.92
CA ILE A 25 20.19 -25.37 0.98
C ILE A 25 20.98 -26.46 0.24
N LYS A 26 20.68 -27.75 0.50
CA LYS A 26 21.39 -28.88 -0.13
C LYS A 26 21.23 -28.95 -1.66
N ASN A 27 20.17 -28.38 -2.21
CA ASN A 27 19.87 -28.41 -3.63
C ASN A 27 20.01 -27.03 -4.30
N ASP A 28 20.60 -26.05 -3.60
CA ASP A 28 20.79 -24.67 -4.10
C ASP A 28 19.48 -24.03 -4.59
N ILE A 29 18.39 -24.20 -3.83
CA ILE A 29 17.06 -23.68 -4.14
C ILE A 29 16.82 -22.40 -3.35
N ALA A 30 16.59 -21.28 -4.05
CA ALA A 30 16.12 -20.04 -3.45
C ALA A 30 14.61 -20.13 -3.17
N ILE A 31 14.18 -19.70 -1.98
CA ILE A 31 12.77 -19.61 -1.60
C ILE A 31 12.43 -18.13 -1.42
N TYR A 32 11.51 -17.63 -2.24
CA TYR A 32 10.99 -16.26 -2.16
C TYR A 32 9.51 -16.28 -1.80
N SER A 33 9.10 -15.48 -0.83
CA SER A 33 7.71 -15.33 -0.42
C SER A 33 7.30 -13.85 -0.44
N VAL A 34 6.32 -13.51 -1.26
CA VAL A 34 5.80 -12.14 -1.40
C VAL A 34 4.99 -11.73 -0.17
N HIS A 35 4.23 -12.67 0.43
CA HIS A 35 3.43 -12.51 1.64
C HIS A 35 2.60 -11.20 1.62
N THR A 36 2.62 -10.41 2.69
CA THR A 36 1.81 -9.19 2.85
C THR A 36 2.07 -8.09 1.81
N ALA A 37 3.14 -8.15 1.02
CA ALA A 37 3.34 -7.23 -0.08
C ALA A 37 2.26 -7.43 -1.17
N LEU A 38 1.87 -8.67 -1.44
CA LEU A 38 0.81 -8.99 -2.39
C LEU A 38 -0.58 -8.66 -1.84
N ASP A 39 -0.79 -8.76 -0.53
CA ASP A 39 -2.04 -8.37 0.13
C ASP A 39 -2.33 -6.87 0.01
N ASN A 40 -1.27 -6.05 -0.07
CA ASN A 40 -1.37 -4.60 -0.20
C ASN A 40 -1.46 -4.13 -1.66
N HIS A 41 -1.17 -4.99 -2.64
CA HIS A 41 -1.14 -4.60 -4.05
C HIS A 41 -2.56 -4.53 -4.64
N GLN A 42 -2.85 -3.47 -5.42
CA GLN A 42 -4.19 -3.24 -6.00
C GLN A 42 -4.71 -4.40 -6.85
N ASN A 43 -3.83 -5.16 -7.52
CA ASN A 43 -4.16 -6.33 -8.32
C ASN A 43 -3.78 -7.64 -7.61
N GLY A 44 -3.50 -7.60 -6.29
CA GLY A 44 -3.07 -8.74 -5.50
C GLY A 44 -4.22 -9.60 -4.97
N VAL A 45 -3.97 -10.27 -3.84
CA VAL A 45 -4.89 -11.26 -3.22
C VAL A 45 -6.33 -10.78 -3.14
N ASN A 46 -6.55 -9.57 -2.65
CA ASN A 46 -7.89 -9.04 -2.42
C ASN A 46 -8.64 -8.71 -3.71
N LYS A 47 -7.94 -8.28 -4.77
CA LYS A 47 -8.56 -8.08 -6.09
C LYS A 47 -8.95 -9.40 -6.71
N ILE A 48 -8.08 -10.39 -6.65
CA ILE A 48 -8.36 -11.74 -7.13
C ILE A 48 -9.56 -12.34 -6.40
N PHE A 49 -9.67 -12.10 -5.08
CA PHE A 49 -10.82 -12.51 -4.28
C PHE A 49 -12.11 -11.82 -4.76
N CYS A 50 -12.08 -10.49 -4.99
CA CYS A 50 -13.20 -9.75 -5.55
C CYS A 50 -13.61 -10.29 -6.93
N ASP A 51 -12.65 -10.59 -7.80
CA ASP A 51 -12.90 -11.08 -9.15
C ASP A 51 -13.52 -12.49 -9.14
N ALA A 52 -13.06 -13.38 -8.25
CA ALA A 52 -13.65 -14.70 -8.06
C ALA A 52 -15.14 -14.62 -7.66
N LEU A 53 -15.50 -13.59 -6.89
CA LEU A 53 -16.89 -13.30 -6.51
C LEU A 53 -17.62 -12.39 -7.51
N SER A 54 -17.00 -12.00 -8.62
CA SER A 54 -17.56 -11.10 -9.64
C SER A 54 -18.05 -9.76 -9.05
N LEU A 55 -17.34 -9.22 -8.04
CA LEU A 55 -17.66 -7.94 -7.44
C LEU A 55 -17.28 -6.78 -8.39
N ARG A 56 -18.16 -5.80 -8.49
CA ARG A 56 -17.99 -4.57 -9.28
C ARG A 56 -17.63 -3.38 -8.40
N ASN A 57 -17.16 -2.29 -9.01
CA ASN A 57 -16.82 -1.03 -8.32
C ASN A 57 -15.89 -1.24 -7.12
N THR A 58 -14.90 -2.11 -7.31
CA THR A 58 -13.98 -2.50 -6.24
C THR A 58 -13.02 -1.37 -5.88
N LYS A 59 -12.78 -1.17 -4.59
CA LYS A 59 -11.79 -0.24 -4.03
C LYS A 59 -11.14 -0.81 -2.79
N VAL A 60 -9.96 -0.28 -2.45
CA VAL A 60 -9.25 -0.67 -1.22
C VAL A 60 -10.10 -0.36 0.01
N LEU A 61 -10.20 -1.33 0.93
CA LEU A 61 -10.96 -1.19 2.17
C LEU A 61 -10.23 -0.35 3.22
N ILE A 62 -8.94 -0.60 3.40
CA ILE A 62 -8.06 0.10 4.35
C ILE A 62 -6.88 0.71 3.57
N PRO A 63 -7.03 1.93 3.03
CA PRO A 63 -5.97 2.59 2.29
C PRO A 63 -4.71 2.82 3.14
N LYS A 64 -3.53 2.67 2.54
CA LYS A 64 -2.24 2.87 3.20
C LYS A 64 -2.05 4.34 3.58
N GLN A 65 -1.85 4.59 4.86
CA GLN A 65 -1.56 5.92 5.41
C GLN A 65 -0.04 6.20 5.41
N ASN A 66 0.34 7.49 5.44
CA ASN A 66 1.74 7.94 5.55
C ASN A 66 2.66 7.34 4.45
N PHE A 67 2.10 7.07 3.28
CA PHE A 67 2.82 6.46 2.15
C PHE A 67 3.19 7.50 1.08
N ILE A 68 2.43 8.59 1.00
CA ILE A 68 2.71 9.71 0.11
C ILE A 68 3.51 10.76 0.86
N HIS A 69 4.64 11.17 0.29
CA HIS A 69 5.47 12.23 0.80
C HIS A 69 5.47 13.40 -0.19
N LYS A 70 5.81 14.59 0.29
CA LYS A 70 6.01 15.79 -0.52
C LYS A 70 7.48 16.24 -0.37
N LEU A 71 8.17 16.40 -1.50
CA LEU A 71 9.44 17.10 -1.58
C LEU A 71 9.18 18.58 -1.90
N VAL A 72 9.87 19.44 -1.19
CA VAL A 72 9.99 20.85 -1.47
C VAL A 72 11.46 21.17 -1.68
N THR A 73 11.80 21.93 -2.72
CA THR A 73 13.16 22.41 -2.97
C THR A 73 13.13 23.75 -3.69
N TYR A 74 14.25 24.42 -3.74
CA TYR A 74 14.38 25.78 -4.26
C TYR A 74 15.54 25.82 -5.25
N THR A 75 15.33 26.41 -6.42
CA THR A 75 16.37 26.48 -7.45
C THR A 75 16.24 27.75 -8.29
N LYS A 76 17.23 28.04 -9.12
CA LYS A 76 17.17 29.14 -10.07
C LYS A 76 16.14 28.91 -11.16
N PRO A 77 15.52 29.99 -11.72
CA PRO A 77 14.53 29.85 -12.80
C PRO A 77 15.04 29.06 -14.00
N GLU A 78 16.28 29.18 -14.39
CA GLU A 78 16.89 28.51 -15.53
C GLU A 78 17.01 26.99 -15.33
N ASN A 79 17.10 26.51 -14.07
CA ASN A 79 17.26 25.07 -13.77
C ASN A 79 15.95 24.33 -13.50
N VAL A 80 14.83 25.02 -13.38
CA VAL A 80 13.53 24.45 -12.98
C VAL A 80 13.12 23.26 -13.84
N ASN A 81 13.20 23.41 -15.17
CA ASN A 81 12.72 22.37 -16.07
C ASN A 81 13.58 21.11 -16.02
N GLN A 82 14.91 21.29 -15.99
CA GLN A 82 15.85 20.16 -15.87
C GLN A 82 15.65 19.41 -14.55
N LEU A 83 15.57 20.14 -13.43
CA LEU A 83 15.40 19.52 -12.12
C LEU A 83 14.07 18.81 -11.99
N LYS A 84 12.96 19.41 -12.44
CA LYS A 84 11.65 18.75 -12.45
C LYS A 84 11.66 17.45 -13.27
N GLN A 85 12.26 17.49 -14.46
CA GLN A 85 12.34 16.31 -15.31
C GLN A 85 13.09 15.17 -14.61
N ALA A 86 14.23 15.45 -13.99
CA ALA A 86 15.00 14.48 -13.22
C ALA A 86 14.20 13.89 -12.04
N LEU A 87 13.43 14.72 -11.33
CA LEU A 87 12.56 14.27 -10.24
C LEU A 87 11.43 13.36 -10.75
N PHE A 88 10.81 13.68 -11.88
CA PHE A 88 9.76 12.86 -12.50
C PHE A 88 10.30 11.49 -12.95
N GLU A 89 11.46 11.47 -13.61
CA GLU A 89 12.13 10.22 -14.02
C GLU A 89 12.55 9.35 -12.82
N ALA A 90 12.78 9.99 -11.67
CA ALA A 90 13.03 9.30 -10.41
C ALA A 90 11.76 8.74 -9.74
N GLY A 91 10.57 9.08 -10.24
CA GLY A 91 9.28 8.56 -9.77
C GLY A 91 8.48 9.55 -8.91
N ALA A 92 8.78 10.86 -8.99
CA ALA A 92 7.93 11.88 -8.38
C ALA A 92 6.81 12.34 -9.34
N GLY A 93 5.76 12.98 -8.78
CA GLY A 93 4.75 13.68 -9.55
C GLY A 93 3.61 12.82 -10.08
N THR A 94 3.42 11.59 -9.62
CA THR A 94 2.24 10.79 -9.98
C THR A 94 1.12 10.99 -8.96
N ILE A 95 -0.08 11.36 -9.44
CA ILE A 95 -1.30 11.52 -8.63
C ILE A 95 -2.45 10.82 -9.35
N GLY A 96 -2.82 9.62 -8.91
CA GLY A 96 -3.86 8.82 -9.56
C GLY A 96 -3.49 8.50 -11.02
N ASN A 97 -4.28 9.02 -11.97
CA ASN A 97 -4.06 8.84 -13.40
C ASN A 97 -3.29 10.01 -14.06
N TYR A 98 -2.67 10.88 -13.28
CA TYR A 98 -1.91 12.03 -13.77
C TYR A 98 -0.44 11.88 -13.41
N ASP A 99 0.43 12.11 -14.38
CA ASP A 99 1.87 12.11 -14.24
C ASP A 99 2.45 13.53 -14.33
N ASN A 100 3.70 13.69 -13.92
CA ASN A 100 4.43 14.96 -13.95
C ASN A 100 3.73 16.11 -13.19
N CYS A 101 2.96 15.78 -12.16
CA CYS A 101 2.31 16.76 -11.32
C CYS A 101 3.35 17.47 -10.44
N SER A 102 3.41 18.79 -10.54
CA SER A 102 4.23 19.65 -9.68
C SER A 102 3.54 20.98 -9.48
N PHE A 103 3.88 21.66 -8.40
CA PHE A 103 3.51 23.06 -8.21
C PHE A 103 4.79 23.87 -8.08
N ILE A 104 4.84 25.03 -8.74
CA ILE A 104 5.96 25.96 -8.65
C ILE A 104 5.47 27.34 -8.23
N SER A 105 6.27 28.04 -7.44
CA SER A 105 6.03 29.44 -7.08
C SER A 105 7.33 30.21 -7.03
N SER A 106 7.29 31.47 -7.45
CA SER A 106 8.43 32.36 -7.43
C SER A 106 8.61 33.00 -6.04
N GLY A 107 9.85 33.20 -5.64
CA GLY A 107 10.19 33.81 -4.38
C GLY A 107 11.58 34.48 -4.41
N ILE A 108 11.97 34.97 -3.26
CA ILE A 108 13.34 35.52 -3.05
C ILE A 108 13.95 34.70 -1.92
N GLY A 109 14.98 33.93 -2.24
CA GLY A 109 15.82 33.24 -1.28
C GLY A 109 16.88 34.22 -0.71
N SER A 110 17.33 33.96 0.52
CA SER A 110 18.46 34.67 1.10
C SER A 110 19.42 33.70 1.76
N PHE A 111 20.70 33.89 1.56
CA PHE A 111 21.75 33.09 2.14
C PHE A 111 23.02 33.89 2.39
N LYS A 112 23.87 33.39 3.26
CA LYS A 112 25.20 33.94 3.54
C LYS A 112 26.19 32.79 3.66
N GLY A 113 27.06 32.62 2.69
CA GLY A 113 28.14 31.63 2.75
C GLY A 113 29.18 31.99 3.80
N ASN A 114 29.73 31.05 4.50
CA ASN A 114 30.84 31.19 5.42
C ASN A 114 32.20 30.94 4.71
N GLU A 115 33.32 30.97 5.44
CA GLU A 115 34.68 30.77 4.88
C GLU A 115 34.83 29.39 4.19
N ASN A 116 34.12 28.36 4.64
CA ASN A 116 34.23 26.98 4.13
C ASN A 116 33.32 26.73 2.93
N SER A 117 32.41 27.65 2.59
CA SER A 117 31.50 27.51 1.45
C SER A 117 32.18 27.83 0.13
N ASN A 118 31.65 27.27 -0.96
CA ASN A 118 32.03 27.62 -2.32
C ASN A 118 30.77 28.04 -3.12
N PRO A 119 30.22 29.23 -2.83
CA PRO A 119 28.91 29.60 -3.36
C PRO A 119 28.94 29.73 -4.89
N VAL A 120 27.94 29.16 -5.55
CA VAL A 120 27.72 29.31 -7.00
C VAL A 120 27.39 30.79 -7.36
N ILE A 121 26.84 31.54 -6.39
CA ILE A 121 26.43 32.93 -6.54
C ILE A 121 26.89 33.73 -5.32
N GLY A 122 27.31 34.97 -5.55
CA GLY A 122 27.67 35.89 -4.51
C GLY A 122 29.03 35.62 -3.89
N GLU A 123 29.32 36.33 -2.80
CA GLU A 123 30.60 36.32 -2.11
C GLU A 123 30.45 35.80 -0.68
N LYS A 124 31.51 35.15 -0.17
CA LYS A 124 31.56 34.67 1.22
C LYS A 124 31.33 35.82 2.21
N ASN A 125 30.66 35.53 3.30
CA ASN A 125 30.35 36.47 4.39
C ASN A 125 29.46 37.66 4.03
N ILE A 126 28.92 37.73 2.79
CA ILE A 126 27.96 38.74 2.36
C ILE A 126 26.56 38.10 2.24
N LEU A 127 25.57 38.79 2.80
CA LEU A 127 24.15 38.34 2.66
C LEU A 127 23.71 38.58 1.21
N GLN A 128 23.39 37.50 0.53
CA GLN A 128 22.84 37.49 -0.83
C GLN A 128 21.32 37.36 -0.80
N LYS A 129 20.67 37.93 -1.82
CA LYS A 129 19.23 37.72 -2.10
C LYS A 129 19.08 37.38 -3.57
N GLU A 130 18.48 36.24 -3.86
CA GLU A 130 18.34 35.73 -5.21
C GLU A 130 16.88 35.39 -5.53
N ALA A 131 16.52 35.61 -6.80
CA ALA A 131 15.24 35.11 -7.30
C ALA A 131 15.28 33.57 -7.40
N GLU A 132 14.38 32.91 -6.72
CA GLU A 132 14.30 31.44 -6.69
C GLU A 132 12.90 30.97 -7.03
N ILE A 133 12.84 29.76 -7.57
CA ILE A 133 11.61 29.02 -7.79
C ILE A 133 11.54 27.90 -6.78
N LYS A 134 10.50 27.92 -5.99
CA LYS A 134 10.10 26.80 -5.13
C LYS A 134 9.42 25.73 -5.99
N ILE A 135 9.88 24.51 -5.89
CA ILE A 135 9.30 23.33 -6.55
C ILE A 135 8.70 22.41 -5.47
N GLU A 136 7.46 22.03 -5.66
CA GLU A 136 6.76 21.07 -4.81
C GLU A 136 6.29 19.88 -5.66
N VAL A 137 6.67 18.66 -5.26
CA VAL A 137 6.25 17.41 -5.89
C VAL A 137 5.88 16.37 -4.84
N THR A 138 4.87 15.55 -5.13
CA THR A 138 4.55 14.40 -4.28
C THR A 138 5.18 13.13 -4.83
N PHE A 139 5.42 12.16 -3.96
CA PHE A 139 6.00 10.88 -4.34
C PHE A 139 5.66 9.79 -3.33
N GLU A 140 5.75 8.54 -3.76
CA GLU A 140 5.60 7.39 -2.87
C GLU A 140 6.88 7.16 -2.07
N LYS A 141 6.73 6.89 -0.77
CA LYS A 141 7.82 6.75 0.21
C LYS A 141 8.99 5.87 -0.28
N HIS A 142 8.70 4.79 -1.00
CA HIS A 142 9.74 3.87 -1.46
C HIS A 142 10.65 4.44 -2.55
N HIS A 143 10.25 5.53 -3.23
CA HIS A 143 11.07 6.25 -4.20
C HIS A 143 12.00 7.29 -3.57
N GLN A 144 11.93 7.54 -2.25
CA GLN A 144 12.64 8.65 -1.59
C GLN A 144 14.13 8.70 -1.90
N ASN A 145 14.84 7.58 -1.79
CA ASN A 145 16.29 7.56 -2.03
C ASN A 145 16.63 7.87 -3.50
N LYS A 146 15.83 7.35 -4.45
CA LYS A 146 16.00 7.58 -5.87
C LYS A 146 15.77 9.06 -6.21
N ILE A 147 14.73 9.66 -5.61
CA ILE A 147 14.37 11.07 -5.80
C ILE A 147 15.42 11.99 -5.18
N LEU A 148 15.95 11.70 -3.99
CA LEU A 148 17.01 12.47 -3.38
C LEU A 148 18.31 12.41 -4.18
N ASN A 149 18.66 11.24 -4.72
CA ASN A 149 19.81 11.11 -5.61
C ASN A 149 19.63 11.96 -6.88
N ALA A 150 18.44 11.94 -7.48
CA ALA A 150 18.12 12.78 -8.64
C ALA A 150 18.20 14.27 -8.31
N LEU A 151 17.67 14.67 -7.14
CA LEU A 151 17.76 16.03 -6.64
C LEU A 151 19.22 16.49 -6.54
N PHE A 152 20.05 15.79 -5.80
CA PHE A 152 21.45 16.20 -5.56
C PHE A 152 22.31 16.15 -6.83
N THR A 153 22.05 15.24 -7.75
CA THR A 153 22.82 15.12 -9.00
C THR A 153 22.49 16.25 -9.98
N ASN A 154 21.24 16.76 -9.97
CA ASN A 154 20.76 17.73 -10.95
C ASN A 154 20.58 19.15 -10.38
N HIS A 155 20.91 19.36 -9.11
CA HIS A 155 20.85 20.67 -8.49
C HIS A 155 22.10 21.49 -8.78
N LEU A 156 21.93 22.82 -8.94
CA LEU A 156 23.04 23.73 -9.22
C LEU A 156 23.83 24.10 -7.96
N TYR A 157 23.19 24.04 -6.78
CA TYR A 157 23.82 24.50 -5.54
C TYR A 157 24.66 23.38 -4.90
N GLU A 158 25.77 23.78 -4.29
CA GLU A 158 26.65 22.92 -3.50
C GLU A 158 25.88 22.29 -2.30
N GLU A 159 25.15 23.15 -1.58
CA GLU A 159 24.27 22.75 -0.47
C GLU A 159 22.82 22.96 -0.89
N VAL A 160 22.11 21.85 -1.03
CA VAL A 160 20.72 21.85 -1.53
C VAL A 160 19.75 22.07 -0.38
N ALA A 161 18.99 23.14 -0.43
CA ALA A 161 17.86 23.36 0.47
C ALA A 161 16.66 22.51 0.01
N TYR A 162 16.20 21.61 0.87
CA TYR A 162 15.03 20.78 0.61
C TYR A 162 14.34 20.36 1.91
N GLU A 163 13.06 20.09 1.82
CA GLU A 163 12.28 19.50 2.90
C GLU A 163 11.46 18.31 2.39
N ILE A 164 11.25 17.32 3.27
CA ILE A 164 10.34 16.22 3.01
C ILE A 164 9.24 16.20 4.07
N TYR A 165 7.99 16.34 3.61
CA TYR A 165 6.82 16.27 4.46
C TYR A 165 6.11 14.93 4.25
N LYS A 166 5.72 14.27 5.33
CA LYS A 166 4.75 13.17 5.28
C LYS A 166 3.37 13.78 5.13
N THR A 167 2.60 13.30 4.17
CA THR A 167 1.22 13.76 4.00
C THR A 167 0.24 12.80 4.67
N GLU A 168 -0.91 13.30 5.09
CA GLU A 168 -2.01 12.48 5.60
C GLU A 168 -2.84 11.82 4.49
N ASN A 169 -2.54 12.12 3.24
CA ASN A 169 -3.20 11.53 2.10
C ASN A 169 -3.05 10.02 2.09
N ALA A 170 -4.19 9.32 2.07
CA ALA A 170 -4.20 7.87 1.90
C ALA A 170 -3.91 7.49 0.45
N HIS A 171 -3.14 6.43 0.25
CA HIS A 171 -2.87 5.90 -1.09
C HIS A 171 -4.09 5.13 -1.62
N GLN A 172 -4.66 5.56 -2.76
CA GLN A 172 -5.93 5.00 -3.26
C GLN A 172 -5.83 3.54 -3.71
N ASN A 173 -4.66 3.12 -4.21
CA ASN A 173 -4.44 1.81 -4.83
C ASN A 173 -3.59 0.85 -3.98
N ILE A 174 -3.06 1.31 -2.85
CA ILE A 174 -2.26 0.48 -1.93
C ILE A 174 -2.95 0.43 -0.57
N GLY A 175 -3.17 -0.77 -0.04
CA GLY A 175 -3.80 -0.98 1.25
C GLY A 175 -4.28 -2.40 1.44
N LEU A 176 -4.99 -2.67 2.52
CA LEU A 176 -5.44 -4.00 2.91
C LEU A 176 -6.94 -4.18 2.68
N GLY A 177 -7.29 -5.36 2.20
CA GLY A 177 -8.67 -5.70 1.89
C GLY A 177 -9.24 -4.89 0.74
N MET A 178 -10.37 -5.31 0.24
CA MET A 178 -11.16 -4.59 -0.77
C MET A 178 -12.64 -4.62 -0.43
N ILE A 179 -13.39 -3.69 -0.99
CA ILE A 179 -14.85 -3.64 -0.92
C ILE A 179 -15.40 -3.42 -2.31
N GLY A 180 -16.45 -4.13 -2.66
CA GLY A 180 -17.12 -4.02 -3.94
C GLY A 180 -18.61 -4.36 -3.83
N GLU A 181 -19.30 -4.44 -4.95
CA GLU A 181 -20.73 -4.66 -5.00
C GLU A 181 -21.09 -5.87 -5.87
N LEU A 182 -22.02 -6.68 -5.39
CA LEU A 182 -22.67 -7.70 -6.20
C LEU A 182 -23.55 -7.00 -7.25
N GLU A 183 -23.64 -7.56 -8.44
CA GLU A 183 -24.54 -7.07 -9.49
C GLU A 183 -26.00 -7.13 -9.04
N THR A 184 -26.40 -8.25 -8.42
CA THR A 184 -27.73 -8.46 -7.87
C THR A 184 -27.62 -8.76 -6.37
N PRO A 185 -28.36 -8.07 -5.51
CA PRO A 185 -28.40 -8.38 -4.08
C PRO A 185 -28.88 -9.81 -3.81
N MET A 186 -28.35 -10.43 -2.75
CA MET A 186 -28.65 -11.81 -2.37
C MET A 186 -29.10 -11.87 -0.91
N LYS A 187 -30.04 -12.78 -0.59
CA LYS A 187 -30.34 -13.13 0.80
C LYS A 187 -29.12 -13.76 1.47
N PRO A 188 -28.85 -13.54 2.77
CA PRO A 188 -27.62 -13.98 3.43
C PRO A 188 -27.27 -15.46 3.25
N LYS A 189 -28.23 -16.35 3.34
CA LYS A 189 -28.02 -17.78 3.15
C LYS A 189 -27.62 -18.14 1.70
N ALA A 190 -28.28 -17.52 0.72
CA ALA A 190 -27.96 -17.70 -0.70
C ALA A 190 -26.55 -17.14 -1.02
N PHE A 191 -26.21 -15.98 -0.42
CA PHE A 191 -24.90 -15.39 -0.55
C PHE A 191 -23.80 -16.31 0.00
N LEU A 192 -23.95 -16.89 1.19
CA LEU A 192 -22.96 -17.83 1.72
C LEU A 192 -22.83 -19.09 0.87
N GLN A 193 -23.92 -19.58 0.28
CA GLN A 193 -23.84 -20.71 -0.66
C GLN A 193 -23.07 -20.31 -1.92
N PHE A 194 -23.36 -19.13 -2.49
CA PHE A 194 -22.63 -18.57 -3.62
C PHE A 194 -21.11 -18.43 -3.32
N VAL A 195 -20.76 -17.90 -2.14
CA VAL A 195 -19.34 -17.78 -1.71
C VAL A 195 -18.72 -19.17 -1.58
N LYS A 196 -19.42 -20.13 -0.96
CA LYS A 196 -18.96 -21.51 -0.81
C LYS A 196 -18.63 -22.17 -2.14
N ASP A 197 -19.50 -22.00 -3.13
CA ASP A 197 -19.32 -22.57 -4.47
C ASP A 197 -18.19 -21.89 -5.23
N LYS A 198 -18.14 -20.54 -5.19
CA LYS A 198 -17.10 -19.76 -5.90
C LYS A 198 -15.70 -19.93 -5.32
N MET A 199 -15.58 -20.02 -4.00
CA MET A 199 -14.31 -20.15 -3.29
C MET A 199 -13.98 -21.62 -2.98
N GLU A 200 -14.84 -22.57 -3.38
CA GLU A 200 -14.70 -24.02 -3.14
C GLU A 200 -14.41 -24.32 -1.66
N CYS A 201 -15.16 -23.68 -0.76
CA CYS A 201 -15.00 -23.85 0.67
C CYS A 201 -15.60 -25.17 1.15
N GLY A 202 -14.88 -25.92 2.01
CA GLY A 202 -15.42 -27.09 2.68
C GLY A 202 -16.54 -26.75 3.67
N GLY A 203 -16.43 -25.58 4.33
CA GLY A 203 -17.42 -25.03 5.27
C GLY A 203 -17.17 -23.55 5.52
N ILE A 204 -18.19 -22.82 5.93
CA ILE A 204 -18.10 -21.40 6.28
C ILE A 204 -18.65 -21.24 7.71
N ARG A 205 -17.86 -20.62 8.59
CA ARG A 205 -18.34 -20.15 9.89
C ARG A 205 -18.82 -18.71 9.74
N HIS A 206 -19.93 -18.36 10.37
CA HIS A 206 -20.48 -17.02 10.20
C HIS A 206 -21.17 -16.49 11.47
N SER A 207 -21.33 -15.16 11.55
CA SER A 207 -22.15 -14.49 12.55
C SER A 207 -23.64 -14.76 12.30
N GLN A 208 -24.49 -14.28 13.21
CA GLN A 208 -25.94 -14.37 13.01
C GLN A 208 -26.37 -13.75 11.69
N PHE A 209 -27.34 -14.36 11.01
CA PHE A 209 -27.93 -13.79 9.81
C PHE A 209 -28.69 -12.49 10.11
N LEU A 210 -28.56 -11.54 9.22
CA LEU A 210 -29.33 -10.30 9.21
C LEU A 210 -30.54 -10.47 8.29
N ASN A 211 -31.60 -9.70 8.53
CA ASN A 211 -32.80 -9.67 7.68
C ASN A 211 -32.65 -8.78 6.44
N THR A 212 -31.42 -8.32 6.15
CA THR A 212 -31.08 -7.46 5.00
C THR A 212 -30.44 -8.29 3.89
N GLU A 213 -30.65 -7.88 2.64
CA GLU A 213 -29.96 -8.46 1.51
C GLU A 213 -28.48 -7.99 1.48
N ILE A 214 -27.61 -8.84 0.99
CA ILE A 214 -26.18 -8.56 0.80
C ILE A 214 -25.98 -8.01 -0.61
N LYS A 215 -25.50 -6.79 -0.70
CA LYS A 215 -25.10 -6.13 -1.95
C LYS A 215 -23.63 -5.71 -1.88
N LYS A 216 -23.24 -5.06 -0.80
CA LYS A 216 -21.90 -4.50 -0.63
C LYS A 216 -21.03 -5.45 0.20
N VAL A 217 -19.98 -5.95 -0.39
CA VAL A 217 -19.14 -7.02 0.18
C VAL A 217 -17.72 -6.52 0.38
N ALA A 218 -17.23 -6.61 1.62
CA ALA A 218 -15.81 -6.44 1.94
C ALA A 218 -15.12 -7.79 1.95
N VAL A 219 -13.88 -7.85 1.50
CA VAL A 219 -13.03 -9.04 1.51
C VAL A 219 -11.63 -8.71 2.02
N LEU A 220 -11.03 -9.65 2.76
CA LEU A 220 -9.63 -9.62 3.12
C LEU A 220 -9.11 -11.06 3.19
N GLY A 221 -8.21 -11.43 2.28
CA GLY A 221 -7.59 -12.74 2.26
C GLY A 221 -6.73 -12.99 3.50
N GLY A 222 -6.75 -14.23 4.00
CA GLY A 222 -6.07 -14.60 5.23
C GLY A 222 -6.70 -14.03 6.50
N SER A 223 -5.90 -13.80 7.52
CA SER A 223 -6.32 -13.33 8.85
C SER A 223 -6.72 -11.86 8.86
N GLY A 224 -8.01 -11.55 8.81
CA GLY A 224 -8.53 -10.19 8.67
C GLY A 224 -9.39 -9.67 9.82
N SER A 225 -9.34 -10.25 11.00
CA SER A 225 -10.19 -9.81 12.13
C SER A 225 -10.02 -8.33 12.49
N PHE A 226 -8.84 -7.77 12.33
CA PHE A 226 -8.55 -6.36 12.58
C PHE A 226 -9.32 -5.39 11.67
N ALA A 227 -9.82 -5.87 10.53
CA ALA A 227 -10.53 -5.07 9.54
C ALA A 227 -12.07 -5.04 9.74
N ILE A 228 -12.61 -5.75 10.72
CA ILE A 228 -14.07 -5.82 10.96
C ILE A 228 -14.67 -4.42 11.11
N LYS A 229 -14.06 -3.56 11.94
CA LYS A 229 -14.53 -2.18 12.14
C LYS A 229 -14.43 -1.33 10.86
N ASN A 230 -13.42 -1.55 10.03
CA ASN A 230 -13.27 -0.86 8.75
C ASN A 230 -14.36 -1.28 7.77
N ALA A 231 -14.69 -2.58 7.70
CA ALA A 231 -15.78 -3.08 6.88
C ALA A 231 -17.15 -2.50 7.30
N ILE A 232 -17.42 -2.44 8.62
CA ILE A 232 -18.63 -1.78 9.15
C ILE A 232 -18.67 -0.30 8.76
N SER A 233 -17.57 0.44 8.98
CA SER A 233 -17.48 1.87 8.67
C SER A 233 -17.61 2.17 7.17
N ALA A 234 -17.18 1.24 6.32
CA ALA A 234 -17.34 1.33 4.87
C ALA A 234 -18.76 0.99 4.39
N GLY A 235 -19.64 0.57 5.32
CA GLY A 235 -21.03 0.20 5.03
C GLY A 235 -21.13 -1.12 4.27
N ALA A 236 -20.27 -2.10 4.56
CA ALA A 236 -20.40 -3.43 4.00
C ALA A 236 -21.58 -4.18 4.61
N ASP A 237 -22.34 -4.91 3.79
CA ASP A 237 -23.41 -5.81 4.25
C ASP A 237 -22.81 -7.16 4.69
N ALA A 238 -21.68 -7.55 4.10
CA ALA A 238 -20.92 -8.75 4.47
C ALA A 238 -19.41 -8.47 4.47
N PHE A 239 -18.69 -9.17 5.36
CA PHE A 239 -17.23 -9.21 5.37
C PHE A 239 -16.73 -10.65 5.36
N LEU A 240 -15.95 -11.00 4.34
CA LEU A 240 -15.35 -12.30 4.14
C LEU A 240 -13.87 -12.26 4.47
N THR A 241 -13.42 -13.13 5.36
CA THR A 241 -12.01 -13.23 5.78
C THR A 241 -11.73 -14.62 6.34
N ALA A 242 -10.64 -14.82 7.07
CA ALA A 242 -10.29 -16.08 7.69
C ALA A 242 -9.73 -15.93 9.12
N ASP A 243 -9.47 -17.07 9.77
CA ASP A 243 -8.85 -17.21 11.09
C ASP A 243 -9.57 -16.46 12.21
N LEU A 244 -10.89 -16.35 12.13
CA LEU A 244 -11.69 -15.69 13.15
C LEU A 244 -11.80 -16.56 14.42
N LYS A 245 -11.50 -15.95 15.56
CA LYS A 245 -11.75 -16.56 16.87
C LYS A 245 -13.23 -16.41 17.26
N TYR A 246 -13.68 -17.28 18.14
CA TYR A 246 -15.09 -17.32 18.59
C TYR A 246 -15.65 -15.93 18.95
N HIS A 247 -14.94 -15.18 19.80
CA HIS A 247 -15.40 -13.87 20.26
C HIS A 247 -15.42 -12.78 19.18
N GLN A 248 -14.65 -12.92 18.11
CA GLN A 248 -14.59 -11.93 17.02
C GLN A 248 -15.86 -11.89 16.17
N PHE A 249 -16.65 -12.98 16.15
CA PHE A 249 -17.95 -12.96 15.48
C PHE A 249 -18.93 -11.97 16.11
N TYR A 250 -18.79 -11.69 17.39
CA TYR A 250 -19.62 -10.69 18.09
C TYR A 250 -19.24 -9.24 17.73
N GLU A 251 -18.03 -9.01 17.21
CA GLU A 251 -17.61 -7.68 16.74
C GLU A 251 -18.40 -7.20 15.53
N ALA A 252 -19.12 -8.10 14.85
CA ALA A 252 -20.07 -7.74 13.79
C ALA A 252 -21.24 -6.89 14.30
N GLU A 253 -21.57 -6.96 15.60
CA GLU A 253 -22.61 -6.16 16.29
C GLU A 253 -23.95 -6.10 15.54
N ASN A 254 -24.31 -7.17 14.82
CA ASN A 254 -25.48 -7.22 13.93
C ASN A 254 -25.50 -6.11 12.84
N LYS A 255 -24.34 -5.53 12.51
CA LYS A 255 -24.22 -4.48 11.48
C LYS A 255 -23.86 -5.04 10.11
N LEU A 256 -23.18 -6.19 10.07
CA LEU A 256 -22.83 -6.91 8.84
C LEU A 256 -22.82 -8.42 9.08
N LEU A 257 -22.89 -9.19 7.99
CA LEU A 257 -22.67 -10.64 8.01
C LEU A 257 -21.14 -10.89 7.98
N LEU A 258 -20.58 -11.32 9.11
CA LEU A 258 -19.17 -11.69 9.21
C LEU A 258 -19.01 -13.18 8.90
N ALA A 259 -18.14 -13.56 7.96
CA ALA A 259 -17.92 -14.93 7.57
C ALA A 259 -16.42 -15.28 7.47
N ASP A 260 -16.06 -16.40 8.08
CA ASP A 260 -14.77 -17.06 7.99
C ASP A 260 -14.87 -18.19 6.97
N ILE A 261 -14.19 -18.03 5.84
CA ILE A 261 -14.23 -18.97 4.71
C ILE A 261 -13.03 -19.90 4.65
N GLY A 262 -12.08 -19.75 5.58
CA GLY A 262 -10.80 -20.46 5.60
C GLY A 262 -9.66 -19.68 4.95
N HIS A 263 -8.46 -19.81 5.53
CA HIS A 263 -7.28 -19.06 5.09
C HIS A 263 -6.87 -19.46 3.66
N PHE A 264 -6.70 -20.75 3.44
CA PHE A 264 -6.34 -21.28 2.13
C PHE A 264 -7.38 -20.92 1.06
N GLU A 265 -8.67 -21.05 1.37
CA GLU A 265 -9.76 -20.77 0.46
C GLU A 265 -9.80 -19.29 0.07
N SER A 266 -9.53 -18.39 1.01
CA SER A 266 -9.51 -16.93 0.75
C SER A 266 -8.35 -16.49 -0.15
N GLU A 267 -7.27 -17.29 -0.24
CA GLU A 267 -6.04 -16.97 -0.99
C GLU A 267 -5.78 -17.90 -2.17
N ARG A 268 -6.55 -18.98 -2.33
CA ARG A 268 -6.26 -20.10 -3.26
C ARG A 268 -6.05 -19.70 -4.71
N TYR A 269 -6.71 -18.65 -5.17
CA TYR A 269 -6.61 -18.21 -6.57
C TYR A 269 -5.39 -17.34 -6.85
N THR A 270 -4.64 -16.93 -5.82
CA THR A 270 -3.38 -16.17 -5.99
C THR A 270 -2.30 -16.95 -6.75
N LYS A 271 -2.37 -18.27 -6.77
CA LYS A 271 -1.46 -19.11 -7.56
C LYS A 271 -1.55 -18.86 -9.08
N ASN A 272 -2.61 -18.22 -9.54
CA ASN A 272 -2.84 -17.91 -10.95
C ASN A 272 -2.35 -16.50 -11.33
N TYR A 273 -1.88 -15.73 -10.35
CA TYR A 273 -1.32 -14.39 -10.53
C TYR A 273 0.15 -14.47 -10.91
#